data_d1f9de5476acf015c551c1e6df951b67
#
_entry.id   d1f9de5476acf015c551c1e6df951b67
#
_cell.length_a   1.000
_cell.length_b   1.000
_cell.length_c   1.000
_cell.angle_alpha   90.00
_cell.angle_beta   90.00
_cell.angle_gamma   90.00
#
_symmetry.space_group_name_H-M   'P 1'
#
loop_
_entity.id
_entity.type
_entity.pdbx_description
1 polymer ?
#
loop_
_entity_poly.entity_id
_entity_poly.type
_entity_poly.pdbx_seq_one_letter_code
_entity_poly.pdbx_strand_id
1 'polypeptide(L)'
;MKLQLPGKKTRYWQVFWLCLLAAAALFAPHCLVDAVAGGGYFHYAGDFNDQQINFYQYANSFIKQGGSFSWATDLGSGFVNSYSFYLLGSPFFWLTLLVPARFMPWMMVPLLCLKIALAGGGGYLWARRWVRDEDWSMLAGCLYAFSGFTVYNIFFNHFLDVVALFPYMLAALDDAVIDGKKGRFPFWVAVNLLNNYFFFAGQAVFLIIYFFCMLAGHAYKIGPRKFALLAGETLLGCAMGCVLLLPAGLSLLQNPRTIDPFNGMGYLVYGKAQQYGAIFYSAFLMPDAPYFKDMFSEGILKHTSMTA
;
A
#
# COMPACT_ATOMS: atom_id res chain seq x y z
N MET A 1 -15.79 -13.91 -23.59
CA MET A 1 -15.15 -15.18 -23.22
C MET A 1 -15.41 -15.35 -21.73
N LYS A 2 -16.29 -16.30 -21.33
CA LYS A 2 -16.53 -16.54 -19.90
C LYS A 2 -15.37 -17.38 -19.38
N LEU A 3 -14.41 -16.74 -18.74
CA LEU A 3 -13.36 -17.39 -17.96
C LEU A 3 -13.96 -17.80 -16.60
N GLN A 4 -14.92 -18.71 -16.61
CA GLN A 4 -15.32 -19.40 -15.39
C GLN A 4 -14.37 -20.57 -15.21
N LEU A 5 -13.45 -20.44 -14.30
CA LEU A 5 -12.72 -21.57 -13.77
C LEU A 5 -13.70 -22.41 -12.93
N PRO A 6 -14.02 -23.64 -13.34
CA PRO A 6 -14.98 -24.46 -12.62
C PRO A 6 -14.42 -24.84 -11.24
N GLY A 7 -15.13 -24.50 -10.18
CA GLY A 7 -15.20 -25.22 -8.90
C GLY A 7 -13.94 -25.63 -8.15
N LYS A 8 -12.74 -25.22 -8.58
CA LYS A 8 -11.51 -25.53 -7.85
C LYS A 8 -11.45 -24.75 -6.54
N LYS A 9 -11.14 -25.43 -5.44
CA LYS A 9 -10.85 -24.82 -4.16
C LYS A 9 -9.77 -23.75 -4.36
N THR A 10 -9.98 -22.55 -3.84
CA THR A 10 -8.98 -21.50 -3.89
C THR A 10 -7.71 -21.93 -3.17
N ARG A 11 -6.56 -21.68 -3.77
CA ARG A 11 -5.25 -21.89 -3.16
C ARG A 11 -4.75 -20.64 -2.43
N TYR A 12 -5.64 -19.72 -2.09
CA TYR A 12 -5.33 -18.48 -1.39
C TYR A 12 -4.42 -18.69 -0.18
N TRP A 13 -4.79 -19.62 0.70
CA TRP A 13 -4.01 -19.89 1.91
C TRP A 13 -2.64 -20.50 1.63
N GLN A 14 -2.49 -21.22 0.52
CA GLN A 14 -1.17 -21.73 0.12
C GLN A 14 -0.25 -20.57 -0.29
N VAL A 15 -0.72 -19.63 -1.10
CA VAL A 15 0.06 -18.43 -1.46
C VAL A 15 0.33 -17.57 -0.24
N PHE A 16 -0.68 -17.35 0.60
CA PHE A 16 -0.52 -16.58 1.83
C PHE A 16 0.60 -17.15 2.73
N TRP A 17 0.54 -18.45 3.04
CA TRP A 17 1.55 -19.08 3.89
C TRP A 17 2.91 -19.16 3.22
N LEU A 18 2.96 -19.39 1.91
CA LEU A 18 4.22 -19.38 1.15
C LEU A 18 4.89 -18.00 1.25
N CYS A 19 4.16 -16.93 0.99
CA CYS A 19 4.69 -15.57 1.09
C CYS A 19 5.07 -15.20 2.53
N LEU A 20 4.27 -15.61 3.52
CA LEU A 20 4.56 -15.37 4.94
C LEU A 20 5.88 -16.04 5.35
N LEU A 21 6.03 -17.33 5.02
CA LEU A 21 7.22 -18.10 5.38
C LEU A 21 8.47 -17.64 4.62
N ALA A 22 8.32 -17.28 3.34
CA ALA A 22 9.41 -16.71 2.57
C ALA A 22 9.87 -15.36 3.13
N ALA A 23 8.92 -14.46 3.46
CA ALA A 23 9.23 -13.19 4.12
C ALA A 23 9.91 -13.41 5.49
N ALA A 24 9.38 -14.31 6.32
CA ALA A 24 9.96 -14.65 7.60
C ALA A 24 11.38 -15.20 7.44
N ALA A 25 11.63 -16.06 6.45
CA ALA A 25 12.98 -16.60 6.16
C ALA A 25 13.96 -15.51 5.69
N LEU A 26 13.48 -14.48 4.97
CA LEU A 26 14.31 -13.34 4.56
C LEU A 26 14.66 -12.42 5.74
N PHE A 27 13.72 -12.17 6.65
CA PHE A 27 13.98 -11.29 7.79
C PHE A 27 14.67 -11.98 8.97
N ALA A 28 14.50 -13.29 9.14
CA ALA A 28 15.05 -14.02 10.30
C ALA A 28 16.57 -13.87 10.48
N PRO A 29 17.43 -13.97 9.44
CA PRO A 29 18.86 -13.76 9.61
C PRO A 29 19.22 -12.38 10.14
N HIS A 30 18.55 -11.33 9.65
CA HIS A 30 18.76 -9.96 10.10
C HIS A 30 18.32 -9.77 11.55
N CYS A 31 17.16 -10.30 11.92
CA CYS A 31 16.67 -10.27 13.31
C CYS A 31 17.62 -10.99 14.25
N LEU A 32 18.22 -12.11 13.83
CA LEU A 32 19.19 -12.86 14.63
C LEU A 32 20.49 -12.08 14.82
N VAL A 33 21.01 -11.45 13.75
CA VAL A 33 22.21 -10.59 13.83
C VAL A 33 21.96 -9.42 14.77
N ASP A 34 20.85 -8.73 14.64
CA ASP A 34 20.48 -7.60 15.49
C ASP A 34 20.28 -8.01 16.95
N ALA A 35 19.73 -9.20 17.19
CA ALA A 35 19.57 -9.75 18.54
C ALA A 35 20.92 -10.01 19.21
N VAL A 36 21.90 -10.50 18.47
CA VAL A 36 23.27 -10.77 18.97
C VAL A 36 24.06 -9.46 19.12
N ALA A 37 23.89 -8.51 18.21
CA ALA A 37 24.58 -7.22 18.24
C ALA A 37 24.11 -6.26 19.35
N GLY A 38 23.03 -6.62 20.08
CA GLY A 38 22.57 -5.88 21.26
C GLY A 38 21.37 -4.95 21.05
N GLY A 39 20.84 -4.83 19.82
CA GLY A 39 19.62 -4.05 19.54
C GLY A 39 18.34 -4.82 19.89
N GLY A 40 18.36 -6.14 19.74
CA GLY A 40 17.25 -7.03 20.10
C GLY A 40 16.05 -7.00 19.16
N TYR A 41 16.02 -6.11 18.16
CA TYR A 41 14.97 -6.00 17.15
C TYR A 41 15.56 -5.61 15.81
N PHE A 42 14.79 -5.84 14.74
CA PHE A 42 15.22 -5.57 13.37
C PHE A 42 15.49 -4.09 13.15
N HIS A 43 16.67 -3.78 12.66
CA HIS A 43 17.08 -2.47 12.19
C HIS A 43 17.18 -2.49 10.67
N TYR A 44 16.75 -1.42 10.04
CA TYR A 44 16.90 -1.23 8.62
C TYR A 44 17.61 0.10 8.34
N ALA A 45 17.11 0.93 7.45
CA ALA A 45 17.74 2.19 7.10
C ALA A 45 16.74 3.35 7.22
N GLY A 46 17.24 4.54 7.52
CA GLY A 46 16.52 5.82 7.47
C GLY A 46 15.18 5.79 8.16
N ASP A 47 14.16 6.22 7.45
CA ASP A 47 12.81 6.43 8.00
C ASP A 47 12.20 5.20 8.69
N PHE A 48 12.67 3.99 8.39
CA PHE A 48 12.21 2.81 9.11
C PHE A 48 12.57 2.88 10.60
N ASN A 49 13.83 3.17 10.90
CA ASN A 49 14.31 3.25 12.28
C ASN A 49 13.92 4.59 12.93
N ASP A 50 14.17 5.68 12.20
CA ASP A 50 14.10 7.04 12.75
C ASP A 50 12.67 7.52 12.89
N GLN A 51 11.75 6.99 12.08
CA GLN A 51 10.39 7.48 12.00
C GLN A 51 9.35 6.37 12.27
N GLN A 52 9.36 5.28 11.48
CA GLN A 52 8.24 4.33 11.48
C GLN A 52 8.09 3.59 12.82
N ILE A 53 9.18 3.12 13.41
CA ILE A 53 9.17 2.46 14.73
C ILE A 53 8.65 3.43 15.80
N ASN A 54 9.17 4.65 15.81
CA ASN A 54 8.82 5.68 16.78
C ASN A 54 7.36 6.10 16.66
N PHE A 55 6.86 6.25 15.43
CA PHE A 55 5.47 6.61 15.19
C PHE A 55 4.51 5.54 15.69
N TYR A 56 4.81 4.26 15.43
CA TYR A 56 3.99 3.16 15.92
C TYR A 56 3.99 3.10 17.45
N GLN A 57 5.15 3.27 18.08
CA GLN A 57 5.29 3.25 19.53
C GLN A 57 4.56 4.41 20.19
N TYR A 58 4.77 5.63 19.67
CA TYR A 58 4.13 6.83 20.18
C TYR A 58 2.61 6.77 20.01
N ALA A 59 2.13 6.49 18.81
CA ALA A 59 0.69 6.47 18.53
C ALA A 59 -0.05 5.36 19.30
N ASN A 60 0.57 4.18 19.47
CA ASN A 60 0.02 3.11 20.31
C ASN A 60 -0.15 3.60 21.76
N SER A 61 0.89 4.24 22.32
CA SER A 61 0.85 4.80 23.68
C SER A 61 -0.20 5.90 23.82
N PHE A 62 -0.21 6.85 22.88
CA PHE A 62 -1.12 7.99 22.88
C PHE A 62 -2.59 7.56 22.85
N ILE A 63 -2.95 6.65 21.98
CA ILE A 63 -4.33 6.14 21.86
C ILE A 63 -4.74 5.41 23.13
N LYS A 64 -3.88 4.55 23.68
CA LYS A 64 -4.18 3.79 24.91
C LYS A 64 -4.35 4.66 26.13
N GLN A 65 -3.66 5.78 26.19
CA GLN A 65 -3.79 6.76 27.28
C GLN A 65 -5.04 7.64 27.13
N GLY A 66 -5.78 7.52 26.02
CA GLY A 66 -6.95 8.35 25.73
C GLY A 66 -6.57 9.84 25.53
N GLY A 67 -5.39 10.10 24.97
CA GLY A 67 -4.87 11.44 24.76
C GLY A 67 -5.69 12.22 23.73
N SER A 68 -5.98 13.47 24.04
CA SER A 68 -6.60 14.43 23.11
C SER A 68 -5.59 15.43 22.54
N PHE A 69 -4.55 15.74 23.31
CA PHE A 69 -3.47 16.64 22.95
C PHE A 69 -2.15 16.23 23.63
N SER A 70 -1.03 16.45 22.95
CA SER A 70 0.30 16.31 23.54
C SER A 70 1.31 17.19 22.80
N TRP A 71 2.16 17.88 23.53
CA TRP A 71 3.30 18.60 22.98
C TRP A 71 4.31 17.67 22.29
N ALA A 72 4.32 16.39 22.63
CA ALA A 72 5.14 15.38 21.99
C ALA A 72 4.63 14.96 20.60
N THR A 73 3.39 15.34 20.23
CA THR A 73 2.89 15.17 18.86
C THR A 73 3.45 16.29 17.99
N ASP A 74 4.59 16.06 17.35
CA ASP A 74 5.22 16.98 16.40
C ASP A 74 5.21 18.46 16.89
N LEU A 75 5.71 18.66 18.10
CA LEU A 75 5.76 19.98 18.77
C LEU A 75 4.37 20.62 19.03
N GLY A 76 3.37 19.82 19.31
CA GLY A 76 2.02 20.27 19.60
C GLY A 76 1.08 20.30 18.41
N SER A 77 1.43 19.62 17.33
CA SER A 77 0.54 19.41 16.19
C SER A 77 -0.64 18.51 16.55
N GLY A 78 -1.71 18.57 15.75
CA GLY A 78 -2.86 17.67 15.91
C GLY A 78 -2.51 16.22 15.59
N PHE A 79 -2.88 15.28 16.45
CA PHE A 79 -2.55 13.87 16.30
C PHE A 79 -3.07 13.28 14.98
N VAL A 80 -4.30 13.61 14.57
CA VAL A 80 -4.86 13.17 13.29
C VAL A 80 -4.09 13.77 12.12
N ASN A 81 -3.71 15.04 12.19
CA ASN A 81 -2.92 15.70 11.16
C ASN A 81 -1.57 15.03 10.95
N SER A 82 -0.86 14.73 12.04
CA SER A 82 0.47 14.12 11.99
C SER A 82 0.45 12.66 11.52
N TYR A 83 -0.57 11.87 11.92
CA TYR A 83 -0.54 10.42 11.76
C TYR A 83 -1.60 9.85 10.81
N SER A 84 -2.49 10.65 10.23
CA SER A 84 -3.49 10.15 9.27
C SER A 84 -2.85 9.54 8.02
N PHE A 85 -1.76 10.13 7.53
CA PHE A 85 -1.03 9.64 6.38
C PHE A 85 -0.25 8.35 6.66
N TYR A 86 0.32 8.23 7.86
CA TYR A 86 1.29 7.17 8.18
C TYR A 86 0.66 5.90 8.72
N LEU A 87 -0.39 6.01 9.58
CA LEU A 87 -0.83 4.84 10.34
C LEU A 87 -2.30 4.82 10.79
N LEU A 88 -2.99 5.97 10.93
CA LEU A 88 -4.35 5.94 11.51
C LEU A 88 -5.38 5.18 10.66
N GLY A 89 -5.20 5.17 9.35
CA GLY A 89 -6.04 4.37 8.44
C GLY A 89 -5.57 2.93 8.25
N SER A 90 -4.40 2.57 8.79
CA SER A 90 -3.79 1.25 8.59
C SER A 90 -4.42 0.17 9.48
N PRO A 91 -5.01 -0.90 8.91
CA PRO A 91 -5.49 -2.01 9.71
C PRO A 91 -4.35 -2.72 10.45
N PHE A 92 -3.13 -2.67 9.93
CA PHE A 92 -1.95 -3.27 10.55
C PHE A 92 -1.52 -2.50 11.79
N PHE A 93 -1.62 -1.17 11.77
CA PHE A 93 -1.39 -0.36 12.97
C PHE A 93 -2.41 -0.69 14.07
N TRP A 94 -3.68 -0.82 13.73
CA TRP A 94 -4.71 -1.12 14.72
C TRP A 94 -4.51 -2.48 15.39
N LEU A 95 -3.91 -3.47 14.72
CA LEU A 95 -3.52 -4.73 15.34
C LEU A 95 -2.49 -4.54 16.46
N THR A 96 -1.64 -3.51 16.36
CA THR A 96 -0.61 -3.24 17.37
C THR A 96 -1.19 -2.80 18.71
N LEU A 97 -2.41 -2.28 18.74
CA LEU A 97 -3.06 -1.90 19.99
C LEU A 97 -3.31 -3.09 20.93
N LEU A 98 -3.27 -4.32 20.43
CA LEU A 98 -3.34 -5.53 21.26
C LEU A 98 -2.05 -5.77 22.07
N VAL A 99 -0.96 -5.06 21.75
CA VAL A 99 0.37 -5.26 22.32
C VAL A 99 0.83 -3.98 23.01
N PRO A 100 1.51 -4.04 24.17
CA PRO A 100 2.08 -2.86 24.81
C PRO A 100 3.05 -2.10 23.91
N ALA A 101 3.03 -0.77 23.95
CA ALA A 101 3.83 0.11 23.10
C ALA A 101 5.33 -0.22 23.10
N ARG A 102 5.89 -0.65 24.24
CA ARG A 102 7.30 -1.04 24.35
C ARG A 102 7.73 -2.17 23.41
N PHE A 103 6.78 -2.97 22.91
CA PHE A 103 7.08 -4.10 22.00
C PHE A 103 6.94 -3.72 20.52
N MET A 104 6.67 -2.46 20.20
CA MET A 104 6.50 -2.03 18.80
C MET A 104 7.72 -2.32 17.92
N PRO A 105 8.98 -2.12 18.37
CA PRO A 105 10.14 -2.46 17.54
C PRO A 105 10.14 -3.92 17.08
N TRP A 106 9.73 -4.86 17.94
CA TRP A 106 9.65 -6.30 17.58
C TRP A 106 8.42 -6.67 16.76
N MET A 107 7.38 -5.85 16.80
CA MET A 107 6.17 -6.06 15.98
C MET A 107 6.34 -5.68 14.52
N MET A 108 7.35 -4.86 14.17
CA MET A 108 7.52 -4.35 12.82
C MET A 108 7.72 -5.47 11.80
N VAL A 109 8.59 -6.45 12.08
CA VAL A 109 8.84 -7.58 11.16
C VAL A 109 7.64 -8.51 11.01
N PRO A 110 6.96 -8.98 12.08
CA PRO A 110 5.73 -9.72 11.93
C PRO A 110 4.66 -9.01 11.09
N LEU A 111 4.53 -7.70 11.23
CA LEU A 111 3.61 -6.91 10.41
C LEU A 111 4.05 -6.82 8.95
N LEU A 112 5.35 -6.66 8.67
CA LEU A 112 5.89 -6.72 7.31
C LEU A 112 5.60 -8.06 6.65
N CYS A 113 5.87 -9.17 7.35
CA CYS A 113 5.58 -10.52 6.86
C CYS A 113 4.07 -10.70 6.57
N LEU A 114 3.20 -10.18 7.44
CA LEU A 114 1.76 -10.23 7.26
C LEU A 114 1.32 -9.42 6.02
N LYS A 115 1.87 -8.23 5.81
CA LYS A 115 1.59 -7.39 4.63
C LYS A 115 1.99 -8.09 3.35
N ILE A 116 3.20 -8.65 3.29
CA ILE A 116 3.70 -9.41 2.14
C ILE A 116 2.81 -10.64 1.87
N ALA A 117 2.39 -11.35 2.91
CA ALA A 117 1.51 -12.50 2.77
C ALA A 117 0.14 -12.12 2.21
N LEU A 118 -0.45 -11.02 2.70
CA LEU A 118 -1.71 -10.48 2.17
C LEU A 118 -1.57 -9.97 0.74
N ALA A 119 -0.46 -9.31 0.41
CA ALA A 119 -0.16 -8.89 -0.95
C ALA A 119 -0.16 -10.07 -1.91
N GLY A 120 0.54 -11.17 -1.54
CA GLY A 120 0.58 -12.39 -2.34
C GLY A 120 -0.80 -13.02 -2.52
N GLY A 121 -1.55 -13.17 -1.42
CA GLY A 121 -2.92 -13.69 -1.45
C GLY A 121 -3.85 -12.84 -2.30
N GLY A 122 -3.77 -11.51 -2.18
CA GLY A 122 -4.57 -10.57 -2.98
C GLY A 122 -4.20 -10.60 -4.46
N GLY A 123 -2.90 -10.58 -4.76
CA GLY A 123 -2.37 -10.71 -6.13
C GLY A 123 -2.83 -12.00 -6.81
N TYR A 124 -2.77 -13.13 -6.08
CA TYR A 124 -3.32 -14.40 -6.56
C TYR A 124 -4.82 -14.33 -6.84
N LEU A 125 -5.62 -13.75 -5.91
CA LEU A 125 -7.08 -13.65 -6.11
C LEU A 125 -7.45 -12.86 -7.35
N TRP A 126 -6.70 -11.82 -7.66
CA TRP A 126 -6.89 -11.05 -8.88
C TRP A 126 -6.38 -11.83 -10.11
N ALA A 127 -5.15 -12.36 -10.08
CA ALA A 127 -4.52 -13.04 -11.20
C ALA A 127 -5.30 -14.28 -11.66
N ARG A 128 -5.83 -15.09 -10.75
CA ARG A 128 -6.59 -16.31 -11.07
C ARG A 128 -7.85 -16.09 -11.92
N ARG A 129 -8.33 -14.86 -12.02
CA ARG A 129 -9.44 -14.52 -12.91
C ARG A 129 -9.01 -14.49 -14.37
N TRP A 130 -7.77 -14.13 -14.61
CA TRP A 130 -7.23 -13.88 -15.94
C TRP A 130 -6.29 -14.98 -16.41
N VAL A 131 -5.61 -15.63 -15.49
CA VAL A 131 -4.68 -16.73 -15.74
C VAL A 131 -5.42 -18.06 -15.58
N ARG A 132 -5.37 -18.92 -16.60
CA ARG A 132 -6.11 -20.19 -16.62
C ARG A 132 -5.53 -21.24 -15.68
N ASP A 133 -4.22 -21.23 -15.51
CA ASP A 133 -3.49 -22.18 -14.69
C ASP A 133 -3.34 -21.65 -13.27
N GLU A 134 -3.63 -22.48 -12.29
CA GLU A 134 -3.57 -22.10 -10.86
C GLU A 134 -2.14 -21.91 -10.37
N ASP A 135 -1.17 -22.65 -10.89
CA ASP A 135 0.23 -22.55 -10.47
C ASP A 135 0.83 -21.24 -10.98
N TRP A 136 0.52 -20.83 -12.21
CA TRP A 136 0.91 -19.52 -12.74
C TRP A 136 0.20 -18.38 -12.02
N SER A 137 -1.02 -18.58 -11.58
CA SER A 137 -1.73 -17.58 -10.75
C SER A 137 -1.08 -17.43 -9.37
N MET A 138 -0.62 -18.54 -8.78
CA MET A 138 0.14 -18.52 -7.53
C MET A 138 1.47 -17.80 -7.70
N LEU A 139 2.20 -18.10 -8.79
CA LEU A 139 3.45 -17.41 -9.11
C LEU A 139 3.23 -15.91 -9.29
N ALA A 140 2.17 -15.49 -10.00
CA ALA A 140 1.83 -14.07 -10.15
C ALA A 140 1.59 -13.38 -8.80
N GLY A 141 0.91 -14.04 -7.86
CA GLY A 141 0.74 -13.54 -6.49
C GLY A 141 2.07 -13.38 -5.75
N CYS A 142 2.96 -14.35 -5.86
CA CYS A 142 4.29 -14.29 -5.25
C CYS A 142 5.14 -13.17 -5.87
N LEU A 143 5.17 -13.06 -7.20
CA LEU A 143 5.91 -11.99 -7.90
C LEU A 143 5.41 -10.60 -7.50
N TYR A 144 4.09 -10.44 -7.35
CA TYR A 144 3.53 -9.18 -6.86
C TYR A 144 3.98 -8.88 -5.43
N ALA A 145 3.91 -9.86 -4.52
CA ALA A 145 4.28 -9.69 -3.12
C ALA A 145 5.75 -9.32 -2.92
N PHE A 146 6.65 -9.88 -3.74
CA PHE A 146 8.09 -9.65 -3.70
C PHE A 146 8.57 -8.76 -4.86
N SER A 147 7.70 -7.90 -5.37
CA SER A 147 8.07 -6.94 -6.42
C SER A 147 9.15 -5.97 -5.95
N GLY A 148 9.85 -5.36 -6.90
CA GLY A 148 10.85 -4.34 -6.60
C GLY A 148 10.29 -3.17 -5.78
N PHE A 149 9.03 -2.80 -6.01
CA PHE A 149 8.34 -1.81 -5.18
C PHE A 149 8.25 -2.23 -3.71
N THR A 150 7.86 -3.47 -3.44
CA THR A 150 7.74 -3.99 -2.06
C THR A 150 9.10 -4.00 -1.37
N VAL A 151 10.11 -4.56 -2.03
CA VAL A 151 11.46 -4.71 -1.45
C VAL A 151 12.11 -3.36 -1.20
N TYR A 152 12.00 -2.45 -2.16
CA TYR A 152 12.58 -1.12 -2.04
C TYR A 152 11.92 -0.28 -0.94
N ASN A 153 10.58 -0.38 -0.79
CA ASN A 153 9.83 0.47 0.13
C ASN A 153 9.70 -0.10 1.56
N ILE A 154 10.51 -1.09 1.94
CA ILE A 154 10.53 -1.59 3.34
C ILE A 154 10.77 -0.46 4.33
N PHE A 155 11.62 0.50 3.99
CA PHE A 155 11.91 1.65 4.84
C PHE A 155 10.72 2.62 5.00
N PHE A 156 9.77 2.62 4.07
CA PHE A 156 8.47 3.29 4.20
C PHE A 156 7.37 2.26 4.53
N ASN A 157 7.42 1.70 5.71
CA ASN A 157 6.55 0.61 6.15
C ASN A 157 5.06 0.79 5.79
N HIS A 158 4.54 2.02 5.85
CA HIS A 158 3.15 2.35 5.52
C HIS A 158 2.83 2.23 4.01
N PHE A 159 3.82 2.25 3.12
CA PHE A 159 3.60 2.00 1.68
C PHE A 159 3.27 0.54 1.40
N LEU A 160 3.78 -0.37 2.24
CA LEU A 160 3.48 -1.80 2.10
C LEU A 160 2.03 -2.14 2.46
N ASP A 161 1.36 -1.30 3.23
CA ASP A 161 -0.08 -1.43 3.48
C ASP A 161 -0.87 -1.29 2.19
N VAL A 162 -0.46 -0.34 1.35
CA VAL A 162 -1.07 -0.12 0.03
C VAL A 162 -0.87 -1.33 -0.87
N VAL A 163 0.35 -1.88 -0.91
CA VAL A 163 0.65 -3.11 -1.67
C VAL A 163 -0.21 -4.28 -1.18
N ALA A 164 -0.36 -4.42 0.14
CA ALA A 164 -1.13 -5.50 0.74
C ALA A 164 -2.63 -5.44 0.40
N LEU A 165 -3.21 -4.24 0.29
CA LEU A 165 -4.67 -4.05 0.24
C LEU A 165 -5.20 -3.77 -1.19
N PHE A 166 -4.39 -3.19 -2.07
CA PHE A 166 -4.82 -2.79 -3.41
C PHE A 166 -5.35 -3.95 -4.29
N PRO A 167 -4.72 -5.15 -4.34
CA PRO A 167 -5.21 -6.23 -5.20
C PRO A 167 -6.63 -6.70 -4.85
N TYR A 168 -7.03 -6.57 -3.59
CA TYR A 168 -8.40 -6.91 -3.18
C TYR A 168 -9.43 -5.92 -3.75
N MET A 169 -9.05 -4.64 -3.90
CA MET A 169 -9.90 -3.64 -4.54
C MET A 169 -10.05 -3.93 -6.04
N LEU A 170 -8.96 -4.33 -6.73
CA LEU A 170 -9.00 -4.78 -8.13
C LEU A 170 -9.90 -6.02 -8.30
N ALA A 171 -9.71 -7.04 -7.46
CA ALA A 171 -10.53 -8.24 -7.51
C ALA A 171 -12.01 -7.93 -7.22
N ALA A 172 -12.30 -6.98 -6.32
CA ALA A 172 -13.65 -6.57 -6.02
C ALA A 172 -14.29 -5.76 -7.16
N LEU A 173 -13.53 -4.94 -7.89
CA LEU A 173 -13.99 -4.28 -9.11
C LEU A 173 -14.39 -5.30 -10.18
N ASP A 174 -13.53 -6.30 -10.43
CA ASP A 174 -13.82 -7.38 -11.36
C ASP A 174 -15.08 -8.16 -10.94
N ASP A 175 -15.21 -8.48 -9.65
CA ASP A 175 -16.39 -9.12 -9.08
C ASP A 175 -17.67 -8.30 -9.30
N ALA A 176 -17.60 -6.98 -9.13
CA ALA A 176 -18.75 -6.09 -9.32
C ALA A 176 -19.16 -5.99 -10.80
N VAL A 177 -18.19 -5.83 -11.71
CA VAL A 177 -18.47 -5.62 -13.14
C VAL A 177 -18.85 -6.92 -13.84
N ILE A 178 -18.11 -8.00 -13.58
CA ILE A 178 -18.29 -9.28 -14.30
C ILE A 178 -19.38 -10.13 -13.65
N ASP A 179 -19.29 -10.32 -12.33
CA ASP A 179 -20.18 -11.24 -11.59
C ASP A 179 -21.40 -10.52 -11.02
N GLY A 180 -21.43 -9.18 -11.01
CA GLY A 180 -22.53 -8.37 -10.46
C GLY A 180 -22.61 -8.43 -8.93
N LYS A 181 -21.52 -8.79 -8.25
CA LYS A 181 -21.46 -8.85 -6.77
C LYS A 181 -21.42 -7.43 -6.22
N LYS A 182 -22.32 -7.14 -5.29
CA LYS A 182 -22.48 -5.81 -4.69
C LYS A 182 -21.83 -5.75 -3.30
N GLY A 183 -21.47 -4.51 -2.89
CA GLY A 183 -21.02 -4.21 -1.54
C GLY A 183 -19.55 -4.52 -1.25
N ARG A 184 -18.91 -5.42 -2.01
CA ARG A 184 -17.48 -5.72 -1.83
C ARG A 184 -16.60 -4.60 -2.36
N PHE A 185 -16.96 -4.03 -3.51
CA PHE A 185 -16.18 -2.97 -4.13
C PHE A 185 -16.16 -1.69 -3.28
N PRO A 186 -17.29 -1.12 -2.83
CA PRO A 186 -17.27 0.06 -1.96
C PRO A 186 -16.54 -0.19 -0.64
N PHE A 187 -16.61 -1.39 -0.07
CA PHE A 187 -15.83 -1.74 1.11
C PHE A 187 -14.32 -1.62 0.86
N TRP A 188 -13.81 -2.19 -0.24
CA TRP A 188 -12.39 -2.10 -0.55
C TRP A 188 -11.94 -0.72 -1.01
N VAL A 189 -12.83 0.06 -1.66
CA VAL A 189 -12.60 1.48 -1.92
C VAL A 189 -12.40 2.23 -0.60
N ALA A 190 -13.29 2.05 0.36
CA ALA A 190 -13.18 2.68 1.67
C ALA A 190 -11.89 2.27 2.41
N VAL A 191 -11.57 0.96 2.42
CA VAL A 191 -10.37 0.45 3.07
C VAL A 191 -9.11 1.06 2.47
N ASN A 192 -8.98 1.12 1.14
CA ASN A 192 -7.79 1.70 0.50
C ASN A 192 -7.71 3.22 0.69
N LEU A 193 -8.83 3.92 0.63
CA LEU A 193 -8.89 5.36 0.90
C LEU A 193 -8.50 5.70 2.35
N LEU A 194 -9.06 4.98 3.32
CA LEU A 194 -8.72 5.13 4.73
C LEU A 194 -7.25 4.82 4.99
N ASN A 195 -6.76 3.73 4.40
CA ASN A 195 -5.40 3.28 4.60
C ASN A 195 -4.38 4.36 4.20
N ASN A 196 -4.51 4.91 3.01
CA ASN A 196 -3.63 5.99 2.55
C ASN A 196 -4.28 6.80 1.42
N TYR A 197 -4.79 7.97 1.75
CA TYR A 197 -5.47 8.85 0.79
C TYR A 197 -4.56 9.37 -0.33
N PHE A 198 -3.25 9.51 -0.09
CA PHE A 198 -2.29 9.96 -1.10
C PHE A 198 -2.13 8.88 -2.19
N PHE A 199 -1.87 7.64 -1.80
CA PHE A 199 -1.77 6.55 -2.76
C PHE A 199 -3.12 6.22 -3.40
N PHE A 200 -4.22 6.44 -2.69
CA PHE A 200 -5.56 6.20 -3.24
C PHE A 200 -5.83 7.06 -4.48
N ALA A 201 -5.31 8.28 -4.56
CA ALA A 201 -5.41 9.09 -5.77
C ALA A 201 -4.78 8.39 -6.98
N GLY A 202 -3.57 7.84 -6.82
CA GLY A 202 -2.92 7.03 -7.86
C GLY A 202 -3.66 5.73 -8.17
N GLN A 203 -4.17 5.04 -7.14
CA GLN A 203 -5.00 3.85 -7.31
C GLN A 203 -6.29 4.15 -8.08
N ALA A 204 -6.93 5.29 -7.83
CA ALA A 204 -8.14 5.71 -8.55
C ALA A 204 -7.84 5.93 -10.04
N VAL A 205 -6.75 6.62 -10.36
CA VAL A 205 -6.30 6.79 -11.75
C VAL A 205 -6.02 5.44 -12.40
N PHE A 206 -5.31 4.54 -11.70
CA PHE A 206 -5.07 3.19 -12.19
C PHE A 206 -6.37 2.42 -12.46
N LEU A 207 -7.34 2.47 -11.52
CA LEU A 207 -8.63 1.81 -11.69
C LEU A 207 -9.40 2.32 -12.90
N ILE A 208 -9.36 3.63 -13.15
CA ILE A 208 -9.99 4.24 -14.33
C ILE A 208 -9.34 3.71 -15.61
N ILE A 209 -8.01 3.74 -15.69
CA ILE A 209 -7.27 3.22 -16.85
C ILE A 209 -7.55 1.73 -17.03
N TYR A 210 -7.46 0.95 -15.96
CA TYR A 210 -7.74 -0.49 -15.95
C TYR A 210 -9.15 -0.78 -16.47
N PHE A 211 -10.16 -0.05 -15.95
CA PHE A 211 -11.54 -0.21 -16.36
C PHE A 211 -11.71 0.02 -17.87
N PHE A 212 -11.13 1.09 -18.42
CA PHE A 212 -11.22 1.37 -19.84
C PHE A 212 -10.44 0.39 -20.71
N CYS A 213 -9.27 -0.07 -20.25
CA CYS A 213 -8.52 -1.14 -20.93
C CYS A 213 -9.32 -2.44 -21.00
N MET A 214 -9.96 -2.82 -19.89
CA MET A 214 -10.81 -4.01 -19.84
C MET A 214 -12.07 -3.89 -20.68
N LEU A 215 -12.61 -2.68 -20.81
CA LEU A 215 -13.73 -2.38 -21.70
C LEU A 215 -13.31 -2.49 -23.18
N ALA A 216 -12.18 -1.87 -23.54
CA ALA A 216 -11.62 -1.92 -24.89
C ALA A 216 -11.23 -3.35 -25.31
N GLY A 217 -10.68 -4.14 -24.37
CA GLY A 217 -10.38 -5.56 -24.56
C GLY A 217 -11.61 -6.48 -24.53
N HIS A 218 -12.84 -5.93 -24.47
CA HIS A 218 -14.10 -6.68 -24.38
C HIS A 218 -14.22 -7.65 -23.20
N ALA A 219 -13.35 -7.53 -22.20
CA ALA A 219 -13.42 -8.30 -20.97
C ALA A 219 -14.57 -7.81 -20.07
N TYR A 220 -14.81 -6.50 -20.05
CA TYR A 220 -15.97 -5.90 -19.41
C TYR A 220 -17.11 -5.67 -20.39
N LYS A 221 -18.33 -6.03 -19.96
CA LYS A 221 -19.58 -5.75 -20.66
C LYS A 221 -20.50 -5.04 -19.70
N ILE A 222 -20.57 -3.73 -19.80
CA ILE A 222 -21.33 -2.89 -18.88
C ILE A 222 -22.30 -2.00 -19.65
N GLY A 223 -23.57 -2.03 -19.24
CA GLY A 223 -24.58 -1.09 -19.72
C GLY A 223 -24.73 0.10 -18.78
N PRO A 224 -25.45 1.16 -19.18
CA PRO A 224 -25.54 2.41 -18.44
C PRO A 224 -26.06 2.23 -17.00
N ARG A 225 -27.02 1.34 -16.78
CA ARG A 225 -27.55 1.04 -15.44
C ARG A 225 -26.49 0.40 -14.53
N LYS A 226 -25.69 -0.55 -15.03
CA LYS A 226 -24.61 -1.17 -14.25
C LYS A 226 -23.48 -0.19 -13.98
N PHE A 227 -23.18 0.68 -14.95
CA PHE A 227 -22.20 1.74 -14.79
C PHE A 227 -22.62 2.73 -13.68
N ALA A 228 -23.89 3.17 -13.70
CA ALA A 228 -24.42 4.05 -12.65
C ALA A 228 -24.38 3.39 -11.26
N LEU A 229 -24.66 2.09 -11.15
CA LEU A 229 -24.53 1.34 -9.91
C LEU A 229 -23.08 1.28 -9.44
N LEU A 230 -22.13 1.01 -10.34
CA LEU A 230 -20.70 0.99 -10.00
C LEU A 230 -20.21 2.37 -9.53
N ALA A 231 -20.63 3.43 -10.21
CA ALA A 231 -20.36 4.80 -9.79
C ALA A 231 -20.93 5.10 -8.40
N GLY A 232 -22.17 4.66 -8.13
CA GLY A 232 -22.81 4.77 -6.81
C GLY A 232 -22.04 4.00 -5.73
N GLU A 233 -21.56 2.78 -6.03
CA GLU A 233 -20.72 2.01 -5.10
C GLU A 233 -19.37 2.70 -4.85
N THR A 234 -18.77 3.30 -5.87
CA THR A 234 -17.52 4.08 -5.71
C THR A 234 -17.74 5.28 -4.79
N LEU A 235 -18.81 6.06 -5.03
CA LEU A 235 -19.16 7.20 -4.18
C LEU A 235 -19.45 6.78 -2.74
N LEU A 236 -20.15 5.67 -2.55
CA LEU A 236 -20.40 5.11 -1.22
C LEU A 236 -19.08 4.74 -0.50
N GLY A 237 -18.16 4.08 -1.19
CA GLY A 237 -16.84 3.74 -0.64
C GLY A 237 -16.04 4.99 -0.26
N CYS A 238 -16.05 6.01 -1.12
CA CYS A 238 -15.42 7.30 -0.82
C CYS A 238 -16.08 7.99 0.37
N ALA A 239 -17.43 7.99 0.45
CA ALA A 239 -18.15 8.56 1.59
C ALA A 239 -17.80 7.87 2.91
N MET A 240 -17.66 6.53 2.91
CA MET A 240 -17.20 5.79 4.09
C MET A 240 -15.77 6.19 4.50
N GLY A 241 -14.89 6.47 3.55
CA GLY A 241 -13.52 6.93 3.79
C GLY A 241 -13.42 8.35 4.35
N CYS A 242 -14.47 9.17 4.20
CA CYS A 242 -14.49 10.56 4.66
C CYS A 242 -14.34 10.70 6.18
N VAL A 243 -14.59 9.67 6.95
CA VAL A 243 -14.40 9.68 8.41
C VAL A 243 -12.98 10.08 8.83
N LEU A 244 -11.96 9.71 8.04
CA LEU A 244 -10.57 10.12 8.25
C LEU A 244 -10.14 11.21 7.25
N LEU A 245 -10.63 11.13 6.01
CA LEU A 245 -10.24 12.04 4.94
C LEU A 245 -10.67 13.48 5.22
N LEU A 246 -11.86 13.70 5.78
CA LEU A 246 -12.34 15.06 6.09
C LEU A 246 -11.49 15.76 7.17
N PRO A 247 -11.24 15.17 8.34
CA PRO A 247 -10.37 15.79 9.34
C PRO A 247 -8.96 16.02 8.82
N ALA A 248 -8.39 15.03 8.11
CA ALA A 248 -7.06 15.15 7.52
C ALA A 248 -7.02 16.25 6.45
N GLY A 249 -8.00 16.30 5.55
CA GLY A 249 -8.10 17.31 4.50
C GLY A 249 -8.26 18.73 5.05
N LEU A 250 -9.12 18.92 6.05
CA LEU A 250 -9.28 20.22 6.72
C LEU A 250 -7.97 20.70 7.39
N SER A 251 -7.23 19.77 7.98
CA SER A 251 -5.92 20.07 8.56
C SER A 251 -4.89 20.45 7.47
N LEU A 252 -4.90 19.75 6.34
CA LEU A 252 -4.01 20.04 5.22
C LEU A 252 -4.27 21.40 4.60
N LEU A 253 -5.55 21.81 4.47
CA LEU A 253 -5.92 23.12 3.93
C LEU A 253 -5.37 24.30 4.77
N GLN A 254 -5.10 24.06 6.04
CA GLN A 254 -4.51 25.06 6.96
C GLN A 254 -2.98 25.06 6.93
N ASN A 255 -2.35 24.13 6.21
CA ASN A 255 -0.91 24.02 6.14
C ASN A 255 -0.35 25.01 5.11
N PRO A 256 0.53 25.96 5.49
CA PRO A 256 1.08 26.93 4.55
C PRO A 256 1.90 26.30 3.42
N ARG A 257 2.39 25.07 3.57
CA ARG A 257 3.11 24.34 2.52
C ARG A 257 2.21 23.86 1.37
N THR A 258 0.89 23.88 1.53
CA THR A 258 -0.06 23.49 0.47
C THR A 258 -0.43 24.64 -0.47
N ILE A 259 0.03 25.86 -0.20
CA ILE A 259 -0.32 27.06 -0.97
C ILE A 259 0.28 27.01 -2.39
N ASP A 260 1.45 26.42 -2.54
CA ASP A 260 2.06 26.15 -3.85
C ASP A 260 2.70 24.76 -3.87
N PRO A 261 1.91 23.71 -4.07
CA PRO A 261 2.39 22.32 -4.00
C PRO A 261 3.41 21.96 -5.08
N PHE A 262 3.58 22.79 -6.11
CA PHE A 262 4.46 22.52 -7.25
C PHE A 262 5.57 23.53 -7.45
N ASN A 263 5.77 24.49 -6.53
CA ASN A 263 6.78 25.54 -6.67
C ASN A 263 6.71 26.25 -8.04
N GLY A 264 5.52 26.54 -8.53
CA GLY A 264 5.31 27.15 -9.84
C GLY A 264 5.53 26.22 -11.04
N MET A 265 5.91 24.94 -10.80
CA MET A 265 6.01 23.93 -11.88
C MET A 265 4.67 23.22 -12.03
N GLY A 266 4.21 23.03 -13.25
CA GLY A 266 3.02 22.24 -13.55
C GLY A 266 3.22 20.75 -13.23
N TYR A 267 2.12 20.01 -13.08
CA TYR A 267 2.14 18.57 -12.79
C TYR A 267 2.95 17.70 -13.75
N LEU A 268 3.20 18.18 -14.94
CA LEU A 268 3.92 17.46 -16.01
C LEU A 268 5.34 18.02 -16.28
N VAL A 269 5.77 19.02 -15.52
CA VAL A 269 7.07 19.66 -15.74
C VAL A 269 8.00 19.26 -14.62
N TYR A 270 9.07 18.56 -14.97
CA TYR A 270 10.14 18.17 -14.06
C TYR A 270 11.32 19.12 -14.17
N GLY A 271 11.99 19.36 -13.04
CA GLY A 271 13.14 20.27 -13.01
C GLY A 271 14.37 19.81 -13.81
N LYS A 272 14.44 18.49 -14.09
CA LYS A 272 15.52 17.90 -14.90
C LYS A 272 14.92 17.08 -16.03
N ALA A 273 15.36 17.31 -17.26
CA ALA A 273 14.89 16.57 -18.44
C ALA A 273 15.12 15.05 -18.34
N GLN A 274 16.19 14.62 -17.63
CA GLN A 274 16.49 13.22 -17.39
C GLN A 274 15.38 12.48 -16.62
N GLN A 275 14.56 13.19 -15.86
CA GLN A 275 13.44 12.57 -15.12
C GLN A 275 12.40 11.94 -16.04
N TYR A 276 12.19 12.48 -17.24
CA TYR A 276 11.29 11.85 -18.23
C TYR A 276 11.83 10.48 -18.70
N GLY A 277 13.16 10.40 -18.93
CA GLY A 277 13.81 9.12 -19.23
C GLY A 277 13.77 8.16 -18.03
N ALA A 278 13.93 8.68 -16.82
CA ALA A 278 13.89 7.87 -15.59
C ALA A 278 12.53 7.20 -15.37
N ILE A 279 11.41 7.82 -15.76
CA ILE A 279 10.07 7.19 -15.72
C ILE A 279 10.07 5.91 -16.56
N PHE A 280 10.67 5.93 -17.74
CA PHE A 280 10.77 4.75 -18.59
C PHE A 280 11.75 3.72 -18.04
N TYR A 281 12.94 4.15 -17.63
CA TYR A 281 13.96 3.25 -17.08
C TYR A 281 13.53 2.60 -15.77
N SER A 282 12.75 3.28 -14.92
CA SER A 282 12.28 2.75 -13.65
C SER A 282 11.39 1.49 -13.79
N ALA A 283 10.84 1.25 -15.00
CA ALA A 283 10.10 0.02 -15.27
C ALA A 283 11.02 -1.20 -15.49
N PHE A 284 12.30 -1.00 -15.76
CA PHE A 284 13.24 -2.06 -16.16
C PHE A 284 14.49 -2.15 -15.27
N LEU A 285 14.86 -1.06 -14.63
CA LEU A 285 16.07 -0.99 -13.80
C LEU A 285 15.71 -0.92 -12.33
N MET A 286 16.53 -1.59 -11.51
CA MET A 286 16.40 -1.46 -10.05
C MET A 286 16.63 -0.01 -9.63
N PRO A 287 15.86 0.49 -8.65
CA PRO A 287 16.09 1.80 -8.08
C PRO A 287 17.44 1.83 -7.33
N ASP A 288 18.08 3.01 -7.33
CA ASP A 288 19.25 3.23 -6.50
C ASP A 288 18.87 3.17 -5.01
N ALA A 289 19.64 2.42 -4.22
CA ALA A 289 19.40 2.32 -2.80
C ALA A 289 19.54 3.70 -2.12
N PRO A 290 18.61 4.10 -1.23
CA PRO A 290 18.51 5.48 -0.74
C PRO A 290 19.77 6.02 -0.07
N TYR A 291 20.54 5.13 0.59
CA TYR A 291 21.70 5.49 1.42
C TYR A 291 23.04 5.04 0.83
N PHE A 292 23.03 4.51 -0.39
CA PHE A 292 24.24 4.06 -1.06
C PHE A 292 24.59 5.00 -2.22
N LYS A 293 25.83 4.86 -2.72
CA LYS A 293 26.27 5.59 -3.90
C LYS A 293 25.38 5.21 -5.09
N ASP A 294 24.99 6.22 -5.85
CA ASP A 294 24.17 6.02 -7.04
C ASP A 294 24.87 5.11 -8.05
N MET A 295 24.20 4.03 -8.45
CA MET A 295 24.75 3.08 -9.42
C MET A 295 24.37 3.41 -10.85
N PHE A 296 23.21 4.03 -11.06
CA PHE A 296 22.63 4.11 -12.38
C PHE A 296 22.38 5.54 -12.89
N SER A 297 22.28 6.57 -12.04
CA SER A 297 21.74 7.82 -12.53
C SER A 297 21.92 9.07 -11.65
N GLU A 298 23.05 9.24 -10.98
CA GLU A 298 23.27 10.44 -10.16
C GLU A 298 22.07 10.78 -9.23
N GLY A 299 21.41 9.78 -8.70
CA GLY A 299 20.26 9.92 -7.81
C GLY A 299 18.91 10.14 -8.49
N ILE A 300 18.83 10.11 -9.82
CA ILE A 300 17.56 10.28 -10.54
C ILE A 300 16.61 9.10 -10.31
N LEU A 301 17.15 7.89 -10.13
CA LEU A 301 16.38 6.68 -9.82
C LEU A 301 16.23 6.43 -8.32
N LYS A 302 16.75 7.30 -7.45
CA LYS A 302 16.41 7.25 -6.02
C LYS A 302 14.93 7.52 -5.82
N HIS A 303 14.31 6.75 -4.97
CA HIS A 303 12.87 6.83 -4.68
C HIS A 303 11.94 6.49 -5.85
N THR A 304 12.46 5.97 -6.97
CA THR A 304 11.65 5.37 -8.01
C THR A 304 11.61 3.86 -7.77
N SER A 305 10.47 3.29 -7.49
CA SER A 305 10.34 1.88 -7.15
C SER A 305 9.30 1.21 -8.03
N MET A 306 9.45 1.36 -9.34
CA MET A 306 8.50 0.80 -10.32
C MET A 306 8.94 -0.53 -10.90
N THR A 307 10.13 -1.04 -10.54
CA THR A 307 10.58 -2.36 -11.00
C THR A 307 9.74 -3.48 -10.38
N ALA A 308 9.23 -4.31 -11.25
CA ALA A 308 8.49 -5.51 -10.88
C ALA A 308 9.42 -6.60 -10.36
#